data_7b7ed92a614368284a16e61067448479
#
_entry.id   7b7ed92a614368284a16e61067448479
#
_cell.length_a   1.000
_cell.length_b   1.000
_cell.length_c   1.000
_cell.angle_alpha   90.00
_cell.angle_beta   90.00
_cell.angle_gamma   90.00
#
_symmetry.space_group_name_H-M   'P 1'
#
loop_
_entity.id
_entity.type
_entity.pdbx_description
1 polymer ?
#
loop_
_entity_poly.entity_id
_entity_poly.type
_entity_poly.pdbx_seq_one_letter_code
_entity_poly.pdbx_strand_id
1 'polypeptide(L)'
;FRDKLHFIYLNKKQNSLDEIKSFREKVNSKIGITEISDITKRIILCKDQLEFNSLIKEHENIVSKLISKEKIKDKLFNDFDGEIKSLGAWGGDFILASALDKNPTDYFKSKGFNTVLNYNELALV
;
A
#
# COMPACT_ATOMS: atom_id res chain seq x y z
N PHE A 1 2.07 -10.36 13.47
CA PHE A 1 1.78 -8.91 13.46
C PHE A 1 0.49 -8.51 12.69
N ARG A 2 -0.38 -9.48 12.42
CA ARG A 2 -1.63 -9.23 11.69
C ARG A 2 -2.52 -8.18 12.37
N ASP A 3 -2.48 -8.11 13.69
CA ASP A 3 -3.21 -7.12 14.47
C ASP A 3 -2.72 -5.68 14.22
N LYS A 4 -1.57 -5.52 13.61
CA LYS A 4 -0.99 -4.22 13.23
C LYS A 4 -1.37 -3.80 11.81
N LEU A 5 -2.07 -4.67 11.06
CA LEU A 5 -2.46 -4.40 9.69
C LEU A 5 -3.91 -3.92 9.63
N HIS A 6 -4.12 -2.83 8.91
CA HIS A 6 -5.44 -2.23 8.71
C HIS A 6 -5.65 -1.89 7.24
N PHE A 7 -6.89 -1.93 6.81
CA PHE A 7 -7.28 -1.60 5.44
C PHE A 7 -8.16 -0.37 5.47
N ILE A 8 -7.82 0.62 4.69
CA ILE A 8 -8.50 1.91 4.68
C ILE A 8 -9.05 2.16 3.28
N TYR A 9 -10.36 2.44 3.19
CA TYR A 9 -10.98 2.85 1.94
C TYR A 9 -10.75 4.33 1.72
N LEU A 10 -10.20 4.68 0.55
CA LEU A 10 -9.83 6.05 0.22
C LEU A 10 -10.99 6.91 -0.28
N ASN A 11 -12.23 6.43 -0.16
CA ASN A 11 -13.44 7.13 -0.60
C ASN A 11 -13.45 7.48 -2.09
N LYS A 12 -12.58 6.83 -2.87
CA LYS A 12 -12.42 7.10 -4.28
C LYS A 12 -12.16 5.82 -5.03
N LYS A 13 -13.05 5.48 -5.96
CA LYS A 13 -12.84 4.34 -6.84
C LYS A 13 -12.01 4.78 -8.03
N GLN A 14 -10.87 4.12 -8.24
CA GLN A 14 -9.97 4.42 -9.35
C GLN A 14 -10.30 3.56 -10.56
N ASN A 15 -10.11 4.09 -11.77
CA ASN A 15 -10.30 3.33 -13.00
C ASN A 15 -9.12 2.36 -13.18
N SER A 16 -9.36 1.09 -12.87
CA SER A 16 -8.32 0.04 -12.92
C SER A 16 -7.78 -0.19 -14.33
N LEU A 17 -8.63 -0.06 -15.36
CA LEU A 17 -8.20 -0.27 -16.74
C LEU A 17 -7.20 0.79 -17.20
N ASP A 18 -7.46 2.05 -16.87
CA ASP A 18 -6.54 3.14 -17.21
C ASP A 18 -5.22 3.00 -16.46
N GLU A 19 -5.27 2.58 -15.19
CA GLU A 19 -4.07 2.35 -14.39
C GLU A 19 -3.24 1.20 -14.94
N ILE A 20 -3.87 0.10 -15.34
CA ILE A 20 -3.17 -1.05 -15.94
C ILE A 20 -2.52 -0.63 -17.25
N LYS A 21 -3.24 0.10 -18.10
CA LYS A 21 -2.70 0.60 -19.37
C LYS A 21 -1.51 1.52 -19.14
N SER A 22 -1.63 2.48 -18.23
CA SER A 22 -0.55 3.40 -17.87
C SER A 22 0.68 2.64 -17.36
N PHE A 23 0.46 1.64 -16.50
CA PHE A 23 1.53 0.79 -15.97
C PHE A 23 2.25 0.06 -17.11
N ARG A 24 1.50 -0.57 -18.02
CA ARG A 24 2.08 -1.30 -19.17
C ARG A 24 2.88 -0.40 -20.08
N GLU A 25 2.42 0.82 -20.31
CA GLU A 25 3.12 1.79 -21.17
C GLU A 25 4.44 2.25 -20.55
N LYS A 26 4.49 2.33 -19.22
CA LYS A 26 5.68 2.82 -18.50
C LYS A 26 6.66 1.71 -18.12
N VAL A 27 6.18 0.48 -17.94
CA VAL A 27 7.02 -0.66 -17.55
C VAL A 27 7.49 -1.42 -18.77
N ASN A 28 8.44 -0.84 -19.48
CA ASN A 28 9.13 -1.55 -20.55
C ASN A 28 10.43 -2.21 -20.08
N SER A 29 10.73 -2.13 -18.78
CA SER A 29 11.96 -2.63 -18.20
C SER A 29 11.73 -3.96 -17.50
N LYS A 30 12.38 -5.01 -17.98
CA LYS A 30 12.39 -6.32 -17.30
C LYS A 30 13.00 -6.23 -15.92
N ILE A 31 13.91 -5.27 -15.69
CA ILE A 31 14.59 -5.06 -14.40
C ILE A 31 13.57 -4.68 -13.32
N GLY A 32 12.71 -3.70 -13.60
CA GLY A 32 11.70 -3.28 -12.62
C GLY A 32 10.73 -4.40 -12.26
N ILE A 33 10.31 -5.20 -13.23
CA ILE A 33 9.41 -6.34 -12.99
C ILE A 33 10.09 -7.39 -12.12
N THR A 34 11.35 -7.69 -12.37
CA THR A 34 12.13 -8.66 -11.59
C THR A 34 12.26 -8.19 -10.13
N GLU A 35 12.60 -6.92 -9.91
CA GLU A 35 12.71 -6.35 -8.57
C GLU A 35 11.39 -6.43 -7.81
N ILE A 36 10.27 -6.09 -8.46
CA ILE A 36 8.93 -6.17 -7.86
C ILE A 36 8.61 -7.61 -7.49
N SER A 37 8.89 -8.58 -8.37
CA SER A 37 8.64 -9.99 -8.11
C SER A 37 9.44 -10.50 -6.91
N ASP A 38 10.71 -10.14 -6.81
CA ASP A 38 11.55 -10.54 -5.69
C ASP A 38 11.04 -9.98 -4.36
N ILE A 39 10.70 -8.70 -4.34
CA ILE A 39 10.16 -8.06 -3.13
C ILE A 39 8.83 -8.68 -2.73
N THR A 40 7.95 -8.97 -3.69
CA THR A 40 6.67 -9.61 -3.43
C THR A 40 6.85 -10.97 -2.77
N LYS A 41 7.79 -11.79 -3.27
CA LYS A 41 8.10 -13.07 -2.65
C LYS A 41 8.59 -12.92 -1.23
N ARG A 42 9.45 -11.95 -0.98
CA ARG A 42 9.97 -11.67 0.37
C ARG A 42 8.87 -11.20 1.31
N ILE A 43 7.92 -10.38 0.84
CA ILE A 43 6.76 -9.95 1.62
C ILE A 43 5.91 -11.15 2.05
N ILE A 44 5.63 -12.07 1.13
CA ILE A 44 4.82 -13.25 1.41
C ILE A 44 5.46 -14.13 2.48
N LEU A 45 6.79 -14.26 2.47
CA LEU A 45 7.53 -15.10 3.40
C LEU A 45 7.88 -14.40 4.72
N CYS A 46 7.60 -13.11 4.82
CA CYS A 46 8.02 -12.28 5.95
C CYS A 46 7.22 -12.60 7.22
N LYS A 47 7.91 -12.71 8.35
CA LYS A 47 7.31 -12.98 9.66
C LYS A 47 7.54 -11.86 10.67
N ASP A 48 8.34 -10.88 10.33
CA ASP A 48 8.70 -9.76 11.18
C ASP A 48 8.14 -8.45 10.61
N GLN A 49 7.46 -7.67 11.46
CA GLN A 49 6.83 -6.41 11.03
C GLN A 49 7.85 -5.37 10.53
N LEU A 50 9.01 -5.29 11.15
CA LEU A 50 10.02 -4.32 10.71
C LEU A 50 10.52 -4.63 9.31
N GLU A 51 10.78 -5.91 9.03
CA GLU A 51 11.14 -6.35 7.69
C GLU A 51 9.99 -6.14 6.72
N PHE A 52 8.76 -6.46 7.12
CA PHE A 52 7.56 -6.25 6.33
C PHE A 52 7.43 -4.77 5.93
N ASN A 53 7.58 -3.85 6.87
CA ASN A 53 7.50 -2.42 6.61
C ASN A 53 8.59 -1.96 5.64
N SER A 54 9.79 -2.45 5.80
CA SER A 54 10.90 -2.15 4.90
C SER A 54 10.61 -2.61 3.47
N LEU A 55 10.06 -3.81 3.31
CA LEU A 55 9.72 -4.37 2.01
C LEU A 55 8.58 -3.61 1.35
N ILE A 56 7.56 -3.21 2.11
CA ILE A 56 6.46 -2.38 1.62
C ILE A 56 7.00 -1.04 1.11
N LYS A 57 7.84 -0.40 1.88
CA LYS A 57 8.43 0.88 1.51
C LYS A 57 9.21 0.77 0.20
N GLU A 58 10.02 -0.26 0.07
CA GLU A 58 10.81 -0.51 -1.15
C GLU A 58 9.91 -0.78 -2.35
N HIS A 59 8.87 -1.60 -2.18
CA HIS A 59 7.90 -1.89 -3.23
C HIS A 59 7.20 -0.63 -3.72
N GLU A 60 6.72 0.19 -2.79
CA GLU A 60 6.04 1.45 -3.13
C GLU A 60 6.99 2.42 -3.85
N ASN A 61 8.26 2.48 -3.43
CA ASN A 61 9.26 3.33 -4.10
C ASN A 61 9.50 2.89 -5.55
N ILE A 62 9.62 1.59 -5.79
CA ILE A 62 9.87 1.06 -7.13
C ILE A 62 8.67 1.31 -8.03
N VAL A 63 7.48 0.96 -7.58
CA VAL A 63 6.26 1.15 -8.38
C VAL A 63 6.00 2.63 -8.65
N SER A 64 6.17 3.50 -7.65
CA SER A 64 6.02 4.94 -7.80
C SER A 64 6.90 5.49 -8.93
N LYS A 65 8.15 5.04 -9.00
CA LYS A 65 9.08 5.45 -10.06
C LYS A 65 8.65 4.90 -11.43
N LEU A 66 8.23 3.64 -11.47
CA LEU A 66 7.83 2.99 -12.73
C LEU A 66 6.62 3.66 -13.37
N ILE A 67 5.63 4.07 -12.57
CA ILE A 67 4.41 4.70 -13.09
C ILE A 67 4.43 6.22 -13.01
N SER A 68 5.52 6.80 -12.50
CA SER A 68 5.71 8.25 -12.36
C SER A 68 4.58 8.91 -11.57
N LYS A 69 4.17 8.28 -10.46
CA LYS A 69 3.15 8.81 -9.55
C LYS A 69 3.66 8.84 -8.13
N GLU A 70 3.22 9.84 -7.37
CA GLU A 70 3.58 10.00 -5.98
C GLU A 70 3.02 8.87 -5.13
N LYS A 71 3.79 8.39 -4.15
CA LYS A 71 3.31 7.39 -3.19
C LYS A 71 2.16 7.96 -2.36
N ILE A 72 1.17 7.12 -2.04
CA ILE A 72 0.02 7.55 -1.23
C ILE A 72 0.46 8.05 0.13
N LYS A 73 1.45 7.41 0.74
CA LYS A 73 1.96 7.87 2.04
C LYS A 73 2.48 9.30 1.97
N ASP A 74 3.27 9.61 0.95
CA ASP A 74 3.83 10.96 0.80
C ASP A 74 2.77 11.99 0.47
N LYS A 75 1.77 11.60 -0.32
CA LYS A 75 0.72 12.51 -0.78
C LYS A 75 -0.31 12.84 0.31
N LEU A 76 -0.76 11.84 1.07
CA LEU A 76 -1.89 11.99 1.99
C LEU A 76 -1.54 11.75 3.45
N PHE A 77 -0.51 10.97 3.75
CA PHE A 77 -0.22 10.46 5.08
C PHE A 77 1.26 10.54 5.42
N ASN A 78 1.91 11.63 5.07
CA ASN A 78 3.37 11.76 5.24
C ASN A 78 3.82 11.71 6.70
N ASP A 79 2.93 11.97 7.63
CA ASP A 79 3.20 11.92 9.07
C ASP A 79 2.74 10.62 9.73
N PHE A 80 2.32 9.63 8.95
CA PHE A 80 1.90 8.34 9.48
C PHE A 80 3.09 7.55 10.04
N ASP A 81 2.94 7.05 11.27
CA ASP A 81 3.96 6.23 11.93
C ASP A 81 3.79 4.77 11.51
N GLY A 82 4.46 4.38 10.47
CA GLY A 82 4.39 3.06 9.84
C GLY A 82 4.55 3.17 8.35
N GLU A 83 4.11 2.14 7.63
CA GLU A 83 4.19 2.10 6.18
C GLU A 83 2.82 1.87 5.56
N ILE A 84 2.66 2.34 4.33
CA ILE A 84 1.41 2.27 3.58
C ILE A 84 1.69 1.67 2.21
N LYS A 85 0.84 0.71 1.83
CA LYS A 85 0.90 0.08 0.52
C LYS A 85 -0.41 0.31 -0.24
N SER A 86 -0.32 0.74 -1.49
CA SER A 86 -1.47 0.80 -2.38
C SER A 86 -1.94 -0.61 -2.73
N LEU A 87 -3.24 -0.81 -2.72
CA LEU A 87 -3.88 -2.06 -3.12
C LEU A 87 -4.78 -1.78 -4.31
N GLY A 88 -4.81 -2.71 -5.28
CA GLY A 88 -5.58 -2.51 -6.49
C GLY A 88 -5.07 -1.35 -7.31
N ALA A 89 -5.96 -0.45 -7.74
CA ALA A 89 -5.58 0.71 -8.53
C ALA A 89 -4.85 1.77 -7.69
N TRP A 90 -3.77 2.28 -8.22
CA TRP A 90 -2.93 3.26 -7.53
C TRP A 90 -3.71 4.57 -7.31
N GLY A 91 -3.77 5.00 -6.06
CA GLY A 91 -4.41 6.26 -5.70
C GLY A 91 -5.91 6.18 -5.43
N GLY A 92 -6.51 4.99 -5.47
CA GLY A 92 -7.92 4.80 -5.17
C GLY A 92 -8.17 3.48 -4.45
N ASP A 93 -9.43 3.14 -4.24
CA ASP A 93 -9.89 1.94 -3.55
C ASP A 93 -9.31 1.83 -2.12
N PHE A 94 -8.66 0.71 -1.80
CA PHE A 94 -8.11 0.45 -0.47
C PHE A 94 -6.61 0.60 -0.42
N ILE A 95 -6.10 0.96 0.75
CA ILE A 95 -4.69 0.87 1.09
C ILE A 95 -4.52 -0.06 2.28
N LEU A 96 -3.32 -0.63 2.39
CA LEU A 96 -2.89 -1.40 3.56
C LEU A 96 -1.98 -0.51 4.40
N ALA A 97 -2.30 -0.37 5.68
CA ALA A 97 -1.47 0.36 6.63
C ALA A 97 -0.88 -0.62 7.65
N SER A 98 0.44 -0.57 7.81
CA SER A 98 1.16 -1.32 8.83
C SER A 98 1.63 -0.33 9.89
N ALA A 99 0.87 -0.24 10.99
CA ALA A 99 1.13 0.70 12.08
C ALA A 99 2.18 0.12 13.04
N LEU A 100 3.10 0.98 13.53
CA LEU A 100 4.14 0.54 14.45
C LEU A 100 3.62 0.38 15.88
N ASP A 101 2.89 1.36 16.42
CA ASP A 101 2.58 1.36 17.85
C ASP A 101 1.10 1.43 18.22
N LYS A 102 0.27 2.07 17.42
CA LYS A 102 -1.12 2.36 17.78
C LYS A 102 -2.10 1.86 16.74
N ASN A 103 -3.34 1.63 17.19
CA ASN A 103 -4.43 1.42 16.26
C ASN A 103 -4.59 2.69 15.41
N PRO A 104 -4.47 2.61 14.08
CA PRO A 104 -4.46 3.79 13.22
C PRO A 104 -5.85 4.35 12.93
N THR A 105 -6.91 3.79 13.49
CA THR A 105 -8.28 4.18 13.18
C THR A 105 -8.51 5.68 13.37
N ASP A 106 -8.12 6.22 14.51
CA ASP A 106 -8.31 7.65 14.80
C ASP A 106 -7.49 8.52 13.87
N TYR A 107 -6.28 8.09 13.54
CA TYR A 107 -5.42 8.82 12.60
C TYR A 107 -6.13 8.98 11.24
N PHE A 108 -6.62 7.88 10.66
CA PHE A 108 -7.25 7.93 9.34
C PHE A 108 -8.60 8.66 9.37
N LYS A 109 -9.35 8.50 10.44
CA LYS A 109 -10.61 9.25 10.62
C LYS A 109 -10.35 10.75 10.70
N SER A 110 -9.29 11.18 11.36
CA SER A 110 -8.92 12.59 11.43
C SER A 110 -8.55 13.18 10.07
N LYS A 111 -8.13 12.34 9.13
CA LYS A 111 -7.83 12.74 7.76
C LYS A 111 -9.04 12.64 6.82
N GLY A 112 -10.21 12.25 7.34
CA GLY A 112 -11.45 12.15 6.56
C GLY A 112 -11.75 10.76 6.01
N PHE A 113 -11.00 9.73 6.41
CA PHE A 113 -11.20 8.36 5.93
C PHE A 113 -11.82 7.53 7.05
N ASN A 114 -13.13 7.31 6.94
CA ASN A 114 -13.93 6.71 8.00
C ASN A 114 -14.02 5.18 7.92
N THR A 115 -13.75 4.58 6.77
CA THR A 115 -13.79 3.13 6.61
C THR A 115 -12.40 2.56 6.87
N VAL A 116 -12.21 2.05 8.07
CA VAL A 116 -10.95 1.43 8.53
C VAL A 116 -11.29 0.04 9.04
N LEU A 117 -10.77 -0.99 8.39
CA LEU A 117 -11.01 -2.39 8.72
C LEU A 117 -9.73 -3.01 9.25
N ASN A 118 -9.83 -3.81 10.32
CA ASN A 118 -8.68 -4.60 10.74
C ASN A 118 -8.56 -5.86 9.87
N TYR A 119 -7.44 -6.57 10.00
CA TYR A 119 -7.15 -7.74 9.21
C TYR A 119 -8.27 -8.80 9.33
N ASN A 120 -8.74 -9.05 10.54
CA ASN A 120 -9.75 -10.08 10.77
C ASN A 120 -11.10 -9.70 10.16
N GLU A 121 -11.49 -8.44 10.22
CA GLU A 121 -12.72 -7.97 9.60
C GLU A 121 -12.71 -8.18 8.08
N LEU A 122 -11.60 -7.88 7.43
CA LEU A 122 -11.49 -8.05 5.99
C LEU A 122 -11.42 -9.53 5.60
N ALA A 123 -10.72 -10.34 6.37
CA ALA A 123 -10.55 -11.77 6.08
C ALA A 123 -11.85 -12.56 6.22
N LEU A 124 -12.84 -12.04 6.94
CA LEU A 124 -14.15 -12.70 7.13
C LEU A 124 -15.18 -12.30 6.07
N VAL A 125 -14.85 -11.35 5.24
CA VAL A 125 -15.79 -10.88 4.20
C VAL A 125 -15.79 -11.77 2.94
#